data_34345403807c1d13acb9488a0b1ad37e
#
_entry.id   34345403807c1d13acb9488a0b1ad37e
#
_cell.length_a   1.000
_cell.length_b   1.000
_cell.length_c   1.000
_cell.angle_alpha   90.00
_cell.angle_beta   90.00
_cell.angle_gamma   90.00
#
_symmetry.space_group_name_H-M   'P 1'
#
loop_
_entity.id
_entity.type
_entity.pdbx_description
1 polymer ?
#
loop_
_entity_poly.entity_id
_entity_poly.type
_entity_poly.pdbx_seq_one_letter_code
_entity_poly.pdbx_strand_id
1 'polypeptide(L)'
;WVQRVARFAEERGCGMLVVLNKWDLLETPEEKIEIVERLPDKLGFVGFAPVVRVSAKTGTGVHKVLPMLSTIYDAYSQEIATSALNRLLTELRATGHTISKGGKMLRLQYVTQTGTCPPQFTFFA
;
A
#
# COMPACT_ATOMS: atom_id res chain seq x y z
N TRP A 1 -19.94 2.62 4.36
CA TRP A 1 -19.95 1.17 4.13
C TRP A 1 -18.64 0.69 3.48
N VAL A 2 -18.22 1.30 2.39
CA VAL A 2 -16.94 1.01 1.71
C VAL A 2 -15.74 1.16 2.65
N GLN A 3 -15.73 2.17 3.50
CA GLN A 3 -14.67 2.41 4.49
C GLN A 3 -14.50 1.24 5.47
N ARG A 4 -15.59 0.63 5.90
CA ARG A 4 -15.55 -0.54 6.80
C ARG A 4 -14.94 -1.75 6.13
N VAL A 5 -15.31 -2.02 4.88
CA VAL A 5 -14.77 -3.13 4.10
C VAL A 5 -13.27 -2.94 3.84
N ALA A 6 -12.87 -1.73 3.43
CA ALA A 6 -11.47 -1.41 3.20
C ALA A 6 -10.61 -1.51 4.47
N ARG A 7 -11.14 -1.04 5.60
CA ARG A 7 -10.46 -1.17 6.90
C ARG A 7 -10.30 -2.62 7.32
N PHE A 8 -11.33 -3.43 7.13
CA PHE A 8 -11.26 -4.87 7.42
C PHE A 8 -10.18 -5.58 6.58
N ALA A 9 -10.10 -5.26 5.30
CA ALA A 9 -9.08 -5.80 4.42
C ALA A 9 -7.67 -5.34 4.82
N GLU A 10 -7.50 -4.06 5.18
CA GLU A 10 -6.23 -3.49 5.65
C GLU A 10 -5.76 -4.16 6.94
N GLU A 11 -6.63 -4.33 7.92
CA GLU A 11 -6.33 -5.01 9.18
C GLU A 11 -5.91 -6.47 9.00
N ARG A 12 -6.39 -7.11 7.94
CA ARG A 12 -6.03 -8.48 7.56
C ARG A 12 -4.76 -8.56 6.71
N GLY A 13 -4.13 -7.43 6.39
CA GLY A 13 -2.93 -7.36 5.57
C GLY A 13 -3.15 -7.70 4.10
N CYS A 14 -4.35 -7.56 3.59
CA CYS A 14 -4.65 -7.84 2.18
C CYS A 14 -4.02 -6.80 1.24
N GLY A 15 -3.58 -7.25 0.08
CA GLY A 15 -3.30 -6.35 -1.04
C GLY A 15 -4.60 -5.72 -1.53
N MET A 16 -4.58 -4.43 -1.89
CA MET A 16 -5.78 -3.71 -2.28
C MET A 16 -5.58 -2.88 -3.53
N LEU A 17 -6.62 -2.86 -4.36
CA LEU A 17 -6.75 -1.95 -5.49
C LEU A 17 -8.08 -1.21 -5.35
N VAL A 18 -8.03 0.12 -5.40
CA VAL A 18 -9.22 0.96 -5.40
C VAL A 18 -9.66 1.20 -6.83
N VAL A 19 -10.86 0.75 -7.15
CA VAL A 19 -11.45 0.91 -8.49
C VAL A 19 -12.57 1.94 -8.41
N LEU A 20 -12.38 3.08 -9.08
CA LEU A 20 -13.39 4.10 -9.25
C LEU A 20 -14.18 3.79 -10.54
N ASN A 21 -15.26 3.02 -10.37
CA ASN A 21 -16.12 2.62 -11.48
C ASN A 21 -17.13 3.75 -11.82
N LYS A 22 -17.83 3.58 -12.92
CA LYS A 22 -18.80 4.53 -13.44
C LYS A 22 -18.20 5.90 -13.74
N TRP A 23 -16.95 5.93 -14.14
CA TRP A 23 -16.23 7.16 -14.46
C TRP A 23 -16.86 7.91 -15.64
N ASP A 24 -17.59 7.21 -16.50
CA ASP A 24 -18.36 7.76 -17.61
C ASP A 24 -19.52 8.66 -17.18
N LEU A 25 -19.99 8.54 -15.94
CA LEU A 25 -21.06 9.40 -15.40
C LEU A 25 -20.58 10.78 -15.02
N LEU A 26 -19.28 11.01 -14.92
CA LEU A 26 -18.68 12.30 -14.62
C LEU A 26 -18.51 13.10 -15.92
N GLU A 27 -19.30 14.14 -16.08
CA GLU A 27 -19.36 14.93 -17.32
C GLU A 27 -18.32 16.04 -17.35
N THR A 28 -17.99 16.62 -16.20
CA THR A 28 -17.07 17.77 -16.13
C THR A 28 -15.72 17.41 -15.51
N PRO A 29 -14.62 18.10 -15.91
CA PRO A 29 -13.33 17.93 -15.25
C PRO A 29 -13.36 18.26 -13.76
N GLU A 30 -14.18 19.21 -13.33
CA GLU A 30 -14.32 19.63 -11.94
C GLU A 30 -14.87 18.50 -11.07
N GLU A 31 -15.89 17.78 -11.54
CA GLU A 31 -16.44 16.61 -10.83
C GLU A 31 -15.39 15.51 -10.65
N LYS A 32 -14.58 15.27 -11.67
CA LYS A 32 -13.49 14.28 -11.62
C LYS A 32 -12.43 14.66 -10.60
N ILE A 33 -12.03 15.92 -10.57
CA ILE A 33 -11.05 16.46 -9.62
C ILE A 33 -11.60 16.36 -8.20
N GLU A 34 -12.84 16.75 -7.99
CA GLU A 34 -13.48 16.71 -6.67
C GLU A 34 -13.47 15.30 -6.06
N ILE A 35 -13.79 14.29 -6.84
CA ILE A 35 -13.78 12.91 -6.36
C ILE A 35 -12.36 12.46 -5.99
N VAL A 36 -11.37 12.75 -6.81
CA VAL A 36 -9.97 12.39 -6.55
C VAL A 36 -9.45 13.11 -5.31
N GLU A 37 -9.80 14.38 -5.11
CA GLU A 37 -9.38 15.15 -3.93
C GLU A 37 -10.04 14.69 -2.63
N ARG A 38 -11.27 14.19 -2.69
CA ARG A 38 -11.98 13.67 -1.51
C ARG A 38 -11.57 12.26 -1.12
N LEU A 39 -10.95 11.52 -2.02
CA LEU A 39 -10.57 10.12 -1.76
C LEU A 39 -9.64 9.96 -0.57
N PRO A 40 -8.59 10.78 -0.36
CA PRO A 40 -7.73 10.69 0.82
C PRO A 40 -8.46 10.89 2.14
N ASP A 41 -9.47 11.73 2.19
CA ASP A 41 -10.27 12.01 3.40
C ASP A 41 -11.08 10.78 3.81
N LYS A 42 -11.56 10.01 2.84
CA LYS A 42 -12.40 8.83 3.08
C LYS A 42 -11.60 7.54 3.24
N LEU A 43 -10.53 7.39 2.48
CA LEU A 43 -9.72 6.17 2.40
C LEU A 43 -8.23 6.42 2.67
N GLY A 44 -7.89 7.48 3.41
CA GLY A 44 -6.50 7.83 3.71
C GLY A 44 -5.72 6.76 4.46
N PHE A 45 -6.40 5.91 5.23
CA PHE A 45 -5.78 4.78 5.94
C PHE A 45 -5.30 3.67 4.99
N VAL A 46 -5.75 3.67 3.74
CA VAL A 46 -5.26 2.78 2.67
C VAL A 46 -4.56 3.57 1.56
N GLY A 47 -3.89 4.65 1.92
CA GLY A 47 -3.18 5.53 0.98
C GLY A 47 -2.09 4.84 0.14
N PHE A 48 -1.63 3.65 0.55
CA PHE A 48 -0.70 2.82 -0.20
C PHE A 48 -1.38 2.10 -1.38
N ALA A 49 -2.72 1.99 -1.38
CA ALA A 49 -3.44 1.26 -2.42
C ALA A 49 -3.49 2.06 -3.73
N PRO A 50 -3.07 1.47 -4.86
CA PRO A 50 -3.24 2.10 -6.16
C PRO A 50 -4.71 2.37 -6.47
N VAL A 51 -4.96 3.41 -7.27
CA VAL A 51 -6.30 3.80 -7.69
C VAL A 51 -6.39 3.74 -9.20
N VAL A 52 -7.42 3.10 -9.73
CA VAL A 52 -7.71 3.06 -11.17
C VAL A 52 -9.12 3.56 -11.44
N ARG A 53 -9.24 4.33 -12.50
CA ARG A 53 -10.52 4.89 -12.97
C ARG A 53 -11.01 4.05 -14.13
N VAL A 54 -12.22 3.55 -14.04
CA VAL A 54 -12.78 2.66 -15.04
C VAL A 54 -14.24 2.99 -15.33
N SER A 55 -14.72 2.56 -16.49
CA SER A 55 -16.14 2.42 -16.77
C SER A 55 -16.40 1.01 -17.28
N ALA A 56 -17.00 0.19 -16.46
CA ALA A 56 -17.38 -1.16 -16.85
C ALA A 56 -18.39 -1.15 -18.01
N LYS A 57 -19.20 -0.11 -18.10
CA LYS A 57 -20.19 0.06 -19.16
C LYS A 57 -19.52 0.30 -20.52
N THR A 58 -18.54 1.20 -20.59
CA THR A 58 -17.86 1.60 -21.84
C THR A 58 -16.59 0.80 -22.10
N GLY A 59 -16.07 0.08 -21.11
CA GLY A 59 -14.80 -0.62 -21.15
C GLY A 59 -13.57 0.26 -20.92
N THR A 60 -13.75 1.54 -20.71
CA THR A 60 -12.63 2.49 -20.49
C THR A 60 -11.86 2.13 -19.23
N GLY A 61 -10.53 2.00 -19.34
CA GLY A 61 -9.63 1.74 -18.22
C GLY A 61 -9.65 0.31 -17.68
N VAL A 62 -10.59 -0.53 -18.09
CA VAL A 62 -10.75 -1.90 -17.58
C VAL A 62 -9.51 -2.77 -17.83
N HIS A 63 -8.82 -2.54 -18.94
CA HIS A 63 -7.60 -3.25 -19.31
C HIS A 63 -6.43 -3.02 -18.33
N LYS A 64 -6.50 -1.99 -17.50
CA LYS A 64 -5.47 -1.67 -16.49
C LYS A 64 -5.62 -2.48 -15.20
N VAL A 65 -6.79 -3.05 -14.94
CA VAL A 65 -7.11 -3.71 -13.67
C VAL A 65 -6.24 -4.94 -13.44
N LEU A 66 -6.18 -5.87 -14.39
CA LEU A 66 -5.41 -7.10 -14.24
C LEU A 66 -3.90 -6.86 -14.12
N PRO A 67 -3.26 -6.01 -14.93
CA PRO A 67 -1.85 -5.68 -14.73
C PRO A 67 -1.56 -5.04 -13.36
N MET A 68 -2.44 -4.18 -12.86
CA MET A 68 -2.29 -3.58 -11.53
C MET A 68 -2.47 -4.60 -10.41
N LEU A 69 -3.40 -5.53 -10.53
CA LEU A 69 -3.55 -6.65 -9.59
C LEU A 69 -2.33 -7.55 -9.58
N SER A 70 -1.74 -7.82 -10.73
CA SER A 70 -0.50 -8.60 -10.83
C SER A 70 0.65 -7.92 -10.08
N THR A 71 0.82 -6.62 -10.27
CA THR A 71 1.84 -5.82 -9.56
C THR A 71 1.62 -5.84 -8.04
N ILE A 72 0.38 -5.71 -7.59
CA ILE A 72 0.01 -5.78 -6.17
C ILE A 72 0.31 -7.17 -5.61
N TYR A 73 -0.02 -8.22 -6.34
CA TYR A 73 0.24 -9.59 -5.92
C TYR A 73 1.74 -9.87 -5.81
N ASP A 74 2.55 -9.38 -6.74
CA ASP A 74 4.01 -9.53 -6.69
C ASP A 74 4.59 -8.86 -5.43
N ALA A 75 4.14 -7.66 -5.11
CA ALA A 75 4.54 -6.97 -3.88
C ALA A 75 4.04 -7.71 -2.61
N TYR A 76 2.81 -8.20 -2.66
CA TYR A 76 2.17 -8.93 -1.55
C TYR A 76 2.87 -10.25 -1.22
N SER A 77 3.40 -10.92 -2.21
CA SER A 77 4.10 -12.21 -2.10
C SER A 77 5.62 -12.09 -2.14
N GLN A 78 6.17 -10.88 -2.14
CA GLN A 78 7.60 -10.62 -2.31
C GLN A 78 8.43 -11.22 -1.17
N GLU A 79 9.53 -11.87 -1.55
CA GLU A 79 10.59 -12.31 -0.65
C GLU A 79 11.82 -11.43 -0.86
N ILE A 80 12.37 -10.92 0.25
CA ILE A 80 13.56 -10.07 0.22
C ILE A 80 14.70 -10.81 0.94
N ALA A 81 15.85 -10.89 0.28
CA ALA A 81 17.03 -11.53 0.85
C ALA A 81 17.48 -10.85 2.15
N THR A 82 17.81 -11.63 3.16
CA THR A 82 18.28 -11.14 4.46
C THR A 82 19.47 -10.20 4.33
N SER A 83 20.39 -10.47 3.42
CA SER A 83 21.55 -9.60 3.14
C SER A 83 21.15 -8.21 2.66
N ALA A 84 20.15 -8.12 1.77
CA ALA A 84 19.63 -6.84 1.27
C ALA A 84 18.95 -6.04 2.39
N LEU A 85 18.17 -6.71 3.24
CA LEU A 85 17.50 -6.09 4.39
C LEU A 85 18.50 -5.53 5.40
N ASN A 86 19.56 -6.26 5.72
CA ASN A 86 20.57 -5.82 6.67
C ASN A 86 21.47 -4.72 6.10
N ARG A 87 21.66 -4.68 4.78
CA ARG A 87 22.32 -3.56 4.11
C ARG A 87 21.49 -2.29 4.26
N LEU A 88 20.18 -2.36 4.01
CA LEU A 88 19.27 -1.24 4.22
C LEU A 88 19.28 -0.76 5.68
N LEU A 89 19.28 -1.69 6.63
CA LEU A 89 19.34 -1.37 8.04
C LEU A 89 20.62 -0.62 8.41
N THR A 90 21.75 -1.00 7.83
CA THR A 90 23.04 -0.32 8.02
C THR A 90 22.98 1.10 7.46
N GLU A 91 22.40 1.30 6.29
CA GLU A 91 22.21 2.62 5.69
C GLU A 91 21.31 3.51 6.54
N LEU A 92 20.21 2.98 7.07
CA LEU A 92 19.31 3.72 7.97
C LEU A 92 20.00 4.15 9.26
N ARG A 93 20.88 3.33 9.81
CA ARG A 93 21.70 3.70 10.97
C ARG A 93 22.67 4.84 10.66
N ALA A 94 23.32 4.78 9.51
CA ALA A 94 24.28 5.80 9.08
C ALA A 94 23.61 7.15 8.86
N THR A 95 22.33 7.20 8.49
CA THR A 95 21.54 8.43 8.29
C THR A 95 20.94 8.97 9.58
N GLY A 96 21.21 8.34 10.73
CA GLY A 96 20.73 8.81 12.04
C GLY A 96 19.26 8.53 12.33
N HIS A 97 18.62 7.69 11.56
CA HIS A 97 17.26 7.25 11.87
C HIS A 97 17.26 6.35 13.10
N THR A 98 16.67 6.86 14.16
CA THR A 98 16.56 6.16 15.44
C THR A 98 15.11 5.84 15.76
N ILE A 99 14.88 4.66 16.30
CA ILE A 99 13.57 4.24 16.79
C ILE A 99 13.61 4.27 18.31
N SER A 100 12.68 4.98 18.94
CA SER A 100 12.56 5.01 20.39
C SER A 100 11.25 4.37 20.84
N LYS A 101 11.31 3.61 21.93
CA LYS A 101 10.14 3.04 22.58
C LYS A 101 10.26 3.32 24.08
N GLY A 102 9.25 3.99 24.64
CA GLY A 102 9.24 4.33 26.07
C GLY A 102 10.40 5.21 26.53
N GLY A 103 10.87 6.12 25.67
CA GLY A 103 12.00 7.01 25.98
C GLY A 103 13.39 6.39 25.87
N LYS A 104 13.47 5.09 25.53
CA LYS A 104 14.74 4.41 25.28
C LYS A 104 14.98 4.27 23.77
N MET A 105 16.19 4.59 23.33
CA MET A 105 16.62 4.38 21.96
C MET A 105 16.82 2.87 21.72
N LEU A 106 16.12 2.34 20.70
CA LEU A 106 16.31 0.95 20.26
C LEU A 106 17.41 0.91 19.22
N ARG A 107 18.44 0.13 19.53
CA ARG A 107 19.52 -0.16 18.58
C ARG A 107 19.17 -1.45 17.81
N LEU A 108 18.63 -1.28 16.60
CA LEU A 108 18.32 -2.41 15.73
C LEU A 108 19.61 -3.03 15.21
N GLN A 109 19.82 -4.32 15.48
CA GLN A 109 21.05 -5.02 15.10
C GLN A 109 20.90 -5.85 13.84
N TYR A 110 19.72 -6.42 13.63
CA TYR A 110 19.47 -7.38 12.57
C TYR A 110 18.01 -7.36 12.16
N VAL A 111 17.73 -7.65 10.89
CA VAL A 111 16.39 -7.81 10.35
C VAL A 111 16.32 -9.01 9.43
N THR A 112 15.22 -9.74 9.49
CA THR A 112 14.92 -10.85 8.58
C THR A 112 13.44 -10.85 8.21
N GLN A 113 13.13 -11.34 7.03
CA GLN A 113 11.74 -11.55 6.62
C GLN A 113 11.23 -12.86 7.23
N THR A 114 10.15 -12.79 8.01
CA THR A 114 9.56 -13.92 8.72
C THR A 114 8.28 -14.44 8.11
N GLY A 115 7.76 -13.77 7.09
CA GLY A 115 6.55 -14.21 6.40
C GLY A 115 6.31 -13.47 5.09
N THR A 116 5.42 -14.07 4.29
CA THR A 116 4.92 -13.49 3.04
C THR A 116 3.39 -13.44 3.08
N CYS A 117 2.82 -12.71 2.14
CA CYS A 117 1.37 -12.61 1.96
C CYS A 117 0.61 -12.07 3.19
N PRO A 118 0.91 -10.90 3.70
CA PRO A 118 1.87 -9.89 3.24
C PRO A 118 3.29 -10.13 3.75
N PRO A 119 4.31 -9.45 3.21
CA PRO A 119 5.67 -9.50 3.74
C PRO A 119 5.70 -9.05 5.20
N GLN A 120 6.31 -9.85 6.05
CA GLN A 120 6.47 -9.58 7.48
C GLN A 120 7.96 -9.63 7.84
N PHE A 121 8.39 -8.68 8.66
CA PHE A 121 9.78 -8.54 9.04
C PHE A 121 9.93 -8.56 10.56
N THR A 122 10.97 -9.23 11.03
CA THR A 122 11.33 -9.23 12.44
C THR A 122 12.65 -8.51 12.62
N PHE A 123 12.65 -7.51 13.50
CA PHE A 123 13.83 -6.75 13.88
C PHE A 123 14.34 -7.24 15.24
N PHE A 124 15.62 -7.49 15.30
CA PHE A 124 16.30 -7.85 16.56
C PHE A 124 17.05 -6.63 17.08
N ALA A 125 16.79 -6.31 18.32
CA ALA A 125 17.39 -5.17 19.00
C ALA A 125 18.52 -5.60 19.96
#